data_a620f53f1b519c99104253f75cf6a6a5
#
_entry.id   a620f53f1b519c99104253f75cf6a6a5
#
_cell.length_a   1.000
_cell.length_b   1.000
_cell.length_c   1.000
_cell.angle_alpha   90.00
_cell.angle_beta   90.00
_cell.angle_gamma   90.00
#
_symmetry.space_group_name_H-M   'P 1'
#
loop_
_entity.id
_entity.type
_entity.pdbx_description
1 polymer ?
#
loop_
_entity_poly.entity_id
_entity_poly.type
_entity_poly.pdbx_seq_one_letter_code
_entity_poly.pdbx_strand_id
1 'polypeptide(L)'
;MAGQIVTKKGKIYPGGVTVCEDGSVNIAIAMESPDCGIIFYNGKEELKIPFEQDFCSGNLYYISLKGIDISKYNQYCFYDNGKMFVDSYAKCIYGNERYGKVPGALRGGVYKDVFDWEEDAKLQIPYNKSIIYQLHVRGFTKHNSSAVKNKGTFEGLVEKIPYLNELGITAVELMPAYEFLEMEKKFMEDSKLPMSFQEEEPVLNYWGYKQGYYFSPKQSYSAGDNPVYSFKSLVKELHRNGIEVIMQFYFPDEITKSYIAEVLRFWVCEYHVDGFRLKGNRIPADMIATDPVLSDTKLIYYGFPFGEIYGNNVPGYKNLAVCNEEYMYDMRKFLKSDERMLGSVLHHMKVNPKDHGIIHYFTESGGFTLSDLVSYDRKHNEDNGENNLDGNPYNASWNCGAEGPTKKKAVLELRLKQMKNAVLLNLFTQSTPLLLAGDEFSNTQKGNNNAYCQDNAISWLNWNDIEKNKEFFDFYKDAISFRKEHGLLTMSKEYTMLDEKAYGYPDLSYHSEEPWKCSYDDLTRHFAMMYCGYYSEDEKEKDTFIYLAVNMHWIPHGFALPKLPKKLKWHLVYDTDKKVGRREEELKNQSEVLVIERSIRVLIAK
;
A
#
# COMPACT_ATOMS: atom_id res chain seq x y z
N MET A 1 45.92 10.15 20.98
CA MET A 1 46.30 8.76 21.23
C MET A 1 45.05 7.94 21.04
N ALA A 2 45.00 7.02 20.08
CA ALA A 2 43.91 6.06 19.95
C ALA A 2 43.91 5.23 21.22
N GLY A 3 42.80 5.25 21.97
CA GLY A 3 42.64 4.42 23.17
C GLY A 3 42.80 2.96 22.78
N GLN A 4 43.42 2.16 23.65
CA GLN A 4 43.51 0.71 23.44
C GLN A 4 42.11 0.12 23.35
N ILE A 5 41.77 -0.52 22.22
CA ILE A 5 40.50 -1.21 22.06
C ILE A 5 40.50 -2.43 22.97
N VAL A 6 39.49 -2.53 23.79
CA VAL A 6 39.30 -3.64 24.73
C VAL A 6 38.13 -4.49 24.28
N THR A 7 38.37 -5.77 24.03
CA THR A 7 37.38 -6.78 23.70
C THR A 7 36.90 -7.48 24.97
N LYS A 8 35.58 -7.65 25.11
CA LYS A 8 34.95 -8.38 26.22
C LYS A 8 33.79 -9.21 25.69
N LYS A 9 33.33 -10.16 26.49
CA LYS A 9 32.08 -10.88 26.25
C LYS A 9 30.92 -9.90 26.18
N GLY A 10 30.16 -9.94 25.10
CA GLY A 10 29.01 -9.08 24.82
C GLY A 10 27.67 -9.71 25.19
N LYS A 11 26.59 -9.14 24.62
CA LYS A 11 25.23 -9.66 24.68
C LYS A 11 24.92 -10.42 23.41
N ILE A 12 24.15 -11.51 23.53
CA ILE A 12 23.73 -12.36 22.37
C ILE A 12 22.64 -11.71 21.54
N TYR A 13 22.02 -10.66 22.03
CA TYR A 13 20.92 -9.92 21.40
C TYR A 13 21.04 -8.42 21.70
N PRO A 14 20.62 -7.53 20.77
CA PRO A 14 20.14 -7.79 19.41
C PRO A 14 21.25 -8.28 18.47
N GLY A 15 20.84 -8.89 17.31
CA GLY A 15 21.75 -9.30 16.25
C GLY A 15 22.44 -8.10 15.58
N GLY A 16 23.59 -8.35 14.94
CA GLY A 16 24.39 -7.34 14.26
C GLY A 16 25.18 -6.43 15.19
N VAL A 17 25.42 -5.19 14.77
CA VAL A 17 26.20 -4.17 15.48
C VAL A 17 25.27 -3.17 16.16
N THR A 18 25.44 -3.00 17.48
CA THR A 18 24.63 -2.09 18.30
C THR A 18 25.52 -1.21 19.18
N VAL A 19 25.29 0.11 19.16
CA VAL A 19 25.94 1.06 20.07
C VAL A 19 25.18 1.09 21.38
N CYS A 20 25.87 0.76 22.49
CA CYS A 20 25.30 0.79 23.83
C CYS A 20 25.32 2.22 24.43
N GLU A 21 24.51 2.45 25.46
CA GLU A 21 24.45 3.75 26.16
C GLU A 21 25.81 4.20 26.71
N ASP A 22 26.64 3.25 27.19
CA ASP A 22 27.99 3.53 27.72
C ASP A 22 29.02 3.81 26.61
N GLY A 23 28.60 3.87 25.35
CA GLY A 23 29.45 4.08 24.18
C GLY A 23 30.23 2.85 23.70
N SER A 24 30.03 1.68 24.32
CA SER A 24 30.57 0.42 23.80
C SER A 24 29.77 -0.06 22.59
N VAL A 25 30.41 -0.87 21.73
CA VAL A 25 29.77 -1.47 20.55
C VAL A 25 29.57 -2.95 20.83
N ASN A 26 28.33 -3.39 20.89
CA ASN A 26 27.97 -4.81 20.99
C ASN A 26 27.81 -5.41 19.60
N ILE A 27 28.38 -6.60 19.39
CA ILE A 27 28.29 -7.35 18.15
C ILE A 27 27.76 -8.74 18.48
N ALA A 28 26.71 -9.16 17.79
CA ALA A 28 26.16 -10.53 17.90
C ALA A 28 25.90 -11.08 16.49
N ILE A 29 26.67 -12.06 16.06
CA ILE A 29 26.61 -12.59 14.71
C ILE A 29 27.06 -14.05 14.62
N ALA A 30 26.37 -14.85 13.81
CA ALA A 30 26.79 -16.23 13.51
C ALA A 30 27.86 -16.23 12.41
N MET A 31 28.92 -17.02 12.62
CA MET A 31 30.03 -17.21 11.68
C MET A 31 30.27 -18.70 11.45
N GLU A 32 30.79 -19.03 10.26
CA GLU A 32 31.04 -20.42 9.89
C GLU A 32 32.48 -20.87 10.21
N SER A 33 33.40 -19.93 10.25
CA SER A 33 34.82 -20.18 10.45
C SER A 33 35.36 -19.50 11.71
N PRO A 34 36.40 -20.07 12.37
CA PRO A 34 37.15 -19.40 13.41
C PRO A 34 38.00 -18.22 12.91
N ASP A 35 38.34 -18.17 11.60
CA ASP A 35 38.97 -16.99 10.98
C ASP A 35 37.91 -15.98 10.56
N CYS A 36 37.36 -15.28 11.55
CA CYS A 36 36.30 -14.32 11.34
C CYS A 36 36.51 -13.07 12.19
N GLY A 37 35.77 -12.01 11.85
CA GLY A 37 35.83 -10.75 12.59
C GLY A 37 35.10 -9.61 11.90
N ILE A 38 35.38 -8.39 12.38
CA ILE A 38 34.82 -7.15 11.84
C ILE A 38 35.95 -6.23 11.36
N ILE A 39 35.68 -5.51 10.28
CA ILE A 39 36.53 -4.44 9.77
C ILE A 39 35.73 -3.14 9.84
N PHE A 40 36.22 -2.19 10.61
CA PHE A 40 35.68 -0.83 10.62
C PHE A 40 36.45 0.07 9.66
N TYR A 41 35.76 1.02 9.07
CA TYR A 41 36.32 1.91 8.05
C TYR A 41 36.21 3.37 8.45
N ASN A 42 37.27 4.12 8.17
CA ASN A 42 37.32 5.58 8.18
C ASN A 42 37.90 6.04 6.81
N GLY A 43 37.03 6.22 5.83
CA GLY A 43 37.44 6.41 4.45
C GLY A 43 38.20 5.21 3.89
N LYS A 44 39.54 5.35 3.71
CA LYS A 44 40.44 4.27 3.26
C LYS A 44 41.15 3.55 4.42
N GLU A 45 41.09 4.09 5.62
CA GLU A 45 41.70 3.50 6.80
C GLU A 45 40.83 2.33 7.29
N GLU A 46 41.48 1.21 7.56
CA GLU A 46 40.83 -0.04 8.01
C GLU A 46 41.30 -0.38 9.42
N LEU A 47 40.35 -0.72 10.27
CA LEU A 47 40.58 -1.24 11.61
C LEU A 47 40.00 -2.65 11.70
N LYS A 48 40.86 -3.65 11.53
CA LYS A 48 40.46 -5.07 11.56
C LYS A 48 40.53 -5.60 12.99
N ILE A 49 39.43 -6.18 13.46
CA ILE A 49 39.29 -6.81 14.78
C ILE A 49 38.87 -8.26 14.60
N PRO A 50 39.79 -9.24 14.84
CA PRO A 50 39.44 -10.64 14.81
C PRO A 50 38.57 -11.00 16.02
N PHE A 51 37.71 -12.02 15.87
CA PHE A 51 36.87 -12.51 16.95
C PHE A 51 37.58 -13.64 17.70
N GLU A 52 37.58 -13.53 19.03
CA GLU A 52 38.16 -14.52 19.91
C GLU A 52 37.17 -15.67 20.18
N GLN A 53 37.64 -16.90 20.15
CA GLN A 53 36.82 -18.11 20.37
C GLN A 53 36.17 -18.14 21.76
N ASP A 54 36.77 -17.50 22.75
CA ASP A 54 36.24 -17.40 24.13
C ASP A 54 34.89 -16.66 24.19
N PHE A 55 34.54 -15.89 23.16
CA PHE A 55 33.29 -15.14 23.04
C PHE A 55 32.31 -15.77 22.07
N CYS A 56 32.45 -17.08 21.80
CA CYS A 56 31.60 -17.86 20.90
C CYS A 56 30.79 -18.91 21.67
N SER A 57 29.57 -19.15 21.25
CA SER A 57 28.73 -20.27 21.69
C SER A 57 28.08 -20.94 20.48
N GLY A 58 28.50 -22.16 20.17
CA GLY A 58 28.20 -22.78 18.88
C GLY A 58 28.91 -22.04 17.76
N ASN A 59 28.15 -21.40 16.88
CA ASN A 59 28.66 -20.52 15.83
C ASN A 59 28.33 -19.03 16.07
N LEU A 60 27.68 -18.69 17.17
CA LEU A 60 27.30 -17.31 17.53
C LEU A 60 28.41 -16.62 18.32
N TYR A 61 29.01 -15.61 17.72
CA TYR A 61 29.94 -14.69 18.40
C TYR A 61 29.18 -13.53 19.01
N TYR A 62 29.50 -13.16 20.26
CA TYR A 62 28.90 -12.05 20.98
C TYR A 62 29.96 -11.29 21.78
N ILE A 63 30.32 -10.12 21.24
CA ILE A 63 31.51 -9.38 21.62
C ILE A 63 31.13 -7.94 21.93
N SER A 64 31.70 -7.37 22.98
CA SER A 64 31.61 -5.95 23.30
C SER A 64 32.96 -5.28 23.11
N LEU A 65 33.00 -4.23 22.30
CA LEU A 65 34.18 -3.43 22.00
C LEU A 65 34.10 -2.11 22.75
N LYS A 66 35.17 -1.76 23.49
CA LYS A 66 35.32 -0.47 24.19
C LYS A 66 36.55 0.27 23.65
N GLY A 67 36.43 1.62 23.53
CA GLY A 67 37.54 2.46 23.06
C GLY A 67 37.57 2.71 21.55
N ILE A 68 36.56 2.23 20.82
CA ILE A 68 36.39 2.56 19.40
C ILE A 68 35.77 3.95 19.24
N ASP A 69 36.36 4.78 18.39
CA ASP A 69 35.81 6.09 18.02
C ASP A 69 34.81 5.93 16.86
N ILE A 70 33.53 5.68 17.20
CA ILE A 70 32.47 5.46 16.21
C ILE A 70 32.16 6.70 15.35
N SER A 71 32.63 7.90 15.75
CA SER A 71 32.47 9.09 14.92
C SER A 71 33.42 9.10 13.71
N LYS A 72 34.56 8.40 13.84
CA LYS A 72 35.50 8.17 12.77
C LYS A 72 35.29 6.87 12.04
N TYR A 73 35.14 5.78 12.77
CA TYR A 73 34.93 4.43 12.25
C TYR A 73 33.42 4.11 12.23
N ASN A 74 32.70 4.79 11.36
CA ASN A 74 31.24 4.74 11.30
C ASN A 74 30.68 3.74 10.27
N GLN A 75 31.56 3.06 9.53
CA GLN A 75 31.19 2.02 8.57
C GLN A 75 31.91 0.71 8.90
N TYR A 76 31.31 -0.42 8.56
CA TYR A 76 31.91 -1.74 8.81
C TYR A 76 31.47 -2.80 7.81
N CYS A 77 32.26 -3.87 7.73
CA CYS A 77 31.89 -5.16 7.15
C CYS A 77 32.37 -6.28 8.05
N PHE A 78 31.72 -7.41 7.96
CA PHE A 78 32.23 -8.65 8.53
C PHE A 78 33.13 -9.38 7.53
N TYR A 79 34.02 -10.22 8.05
CA TYR A 79 34.74 -11.21 7.24
C TYR A 79 34.66 -12.58 7.89
N ASP A 80 34.59 -13.63 7.05
CA ASP A 80 34.57 -15.03 7.44
C ASP A 80 35.39 -15.83 6.41
N ASN A 81 36.46 -16.49 6.85
CA ASN A 81 37.39 -17.24 5.99
C ASN A 81 37.85 -16.44 4.75
N GLY A 82 38.26 -15.17 4.98
CA GLY A 82 38.75 -14.27 3.94
C GLY A 82 37.67 -13.66 3.03
N LYS A 83 36.38 -14.03 3.15
CA LYS A 83 35.28 -13.41 2.42
C LYS A 83 34.65 -12.29 3.24
N MET A 84 34.53 -11.10 2.63
CA MET A 84 33.82 -9.97 3.24
C MET A 84 32.33 -10.04 2.89
N PHE A 85 31.49 -9.67 3.85
CA PHE A 85 30.06 -9.53 3.65
C PHE A 85 29.46 -8.39 4.51
N VAL A 86 28.30 -7.90 4.07
CA VAL A 86 27.56 -6.86 4.77
C VAL A 86 26.61 -7.51 5.78
N ASP A 87 26.52 -6.90 6.94
CA ASP A 87 25.63 -7.35 8.01
C ASP A 87 24.16 -7.29 7.58
N SER A 88 23.45 -8.40 7.65
CA SER A 88 22.01 -8.46 7.36
C SER A 88 21.16 -7.73 8.42
N TYR A 89 21.72 -7.46 9.59
CA TYR A 89 21.11 -6.69 10.66
C TYR A 89 21.51 -5.22 10.68
N ALA A 90 22.28 -4.76 9.67
CA ALA A 90 22.73 -3.37 9.61
C ALA A 90 21.55 -2.40 9.52
N LYS A 91 21.52 -1.42 10.43
CA LYS A 91 20.45 -0.42 10.53
C LYS A 91 20.61 0.73 9.52
N CYS A 92 21.76 0.82 8.88
CA CYS A 92 22.10 1.77 7.83
C CYS A 92 23.06 1.09 6.86
N ILE A 93 22.87 1.28 5.56
CA ILE A 93 23.76 0.76 4.51
C ILE A 93 24.37 1.93 3.75
N TYR A 94 25.68 1.92 3.58
CA TYR A 94 26.45 2.84 2.75
C TYR A 94 26.86 2.19 1.45
N GLY A 95 27.06 3.00 0.39
CA GLY A 95 27.52 2.56 -0.93
C GLY A 95 26.40 2.44 -1.97
N ASN A 96 25.13 2.73 -1.61
CA ASN A 96 23.97 2.75 -2.51
C ASN A 96 23.18 4.06 -2.46
N GLU A 97 23.91 5.20 -2.37
CA GLU A 97 23.29 6.53 -2.24
C GLU A 97 22.62 7.01 -3.53
N ARG A 98 23.02 6.46 -4.68
CA ARG A 98 22.56 6.91 -6.02
C ARG A 98 21.63 5.90 -6.64
N TYR A 99 20.35 6.19 -6.63
CA TYR A 99 19.32 5.36 -7.23
C TYR A 99 19.60 5.02 -8.70
N GLY A 100 19.44 3.75 -9.07
CA GLY A 100 19.62 3.25 -10.43
C GLY A 100 21.08 3.23 -10.89
N LYS A 101 22.04 3.24 -9.98
CA LYS A 101 23.46 3.02 -10.27
C LYS A 101 23.93 1.72 -9.65
N VAL A 102 24.88 1.05 -10.30
CA VAL A 102 25.56 -0.09 -9.68
C VAL A 102 26.21 0.41 -8.40
N PRO A 103 25.93 -0.21 -7.25
CA PRO A 103 26.47 0.24 -5.97
C PRO A 103 28.00 0.10 -5.93
N GLY A 104 28.62 0.93 -5.10
CA GLY A 104 30.02 0.78 -4.73
C GLY A 104 30.25 -0.39 -3.77
N ALA A 105 31.32 -0.33 -2.98
CA ALA A 105 31.51 -1.27 -1.88
C ALA A 105 30.46 -1.01 -0.79
N LEU A 106 29.52 -1.95 -0.64
CA LEU A 106 28.51 -1.85 0.40
C LEU A 106 29.11 -2.07 1.78
N ARG A 107 28.63 -1.29 2.75
CA ARG A 107 29.06 -1.38 4.15
C ARG A 107 27.89 -1.12 5.09
N GLY A 108 27.85 -1.82 6.22
CA GLY A 108 26.97 -1.48 7.32
C GLY A 108 27.39 -0.19 7.99
N GLY A 109 26.45 0.60 8.48
CA GLY A 109 26.71 1.79 9.27
C GLY A 109 26.61 1.53 10.77
N VAL A 110 27.55 2.08 11.53
CA VAL A 110 27.44 2.12 12.99
C VAL A 110 26.48 3.26 13.35
N TYR A 111 25.29 2.90 13.74
CA TYR A 111 24.22 3.86 14.04
C TYR A 111 23.98 3.97 15.55
N LYS A 112 23.99 5.21 16.04
CA LYS A 112 23.54 5.55 17.39
C LYS A 112 22.24 6.34 17.24
N ASP A 113 21.15 5.80 17.79
CA ASP A 113 19.88 6.51 17.78
C ASP A 113 19.91 7.74 18.71
N VAL A 114 19.55 8.87 18.12
CA VAL A 114 19.40 10.16 18.81
C VAL A 114 18.13 10.88 18.35
N PHE A 115 17.22 10.15 17.68
CA PHE A 115 15.98 10.74 17.17
C PHE A 115 15.00 11.01 18.31
N ASP A 116 14.48 12.22 18.37
CA ASP A 116 13.46 12.62 19.32
C ASP A 116 12.07 12.47 18.69
N TRP A 117 11.34 11.46 19.14
CA TRP A 117 9.96 11.21 18.71
C TRP A 117 8.96 12.21 19.31
N GLU A 118 9.34 13.00 20.34
CA GLU A 118 8.44 13.88 21.11
C GLU A 118 7.25 13.10 21.68
N GLU A 119 6.03 13.54 21.42
CA GLU A 119 4.78 12.91 21.89
C GLU A 119 4.16 11.99 20.80
N ASP A 120 4.98 11.45 19.89
CA ASP A 120 4.48 10.56 18.83
C ASP A 120 3.81 9.30 19.41
N ALA A 121 2.65 8.95 18.85
CA ALA A 121 1.88 7.79 19.25
C ALA A 121 1.16 7.17 18.04
N LYS A 122 0.94 5.86 18.10
CA LYS A 122 0.17 5.14 17.07
C LYS A 122 -1.25 5.69 16.94
N LEU A 123 -1.71 5.87 15.71
CA LEU A 123 -3.03 6.42 15.41
C LEU A 123 -4.15 5.40 15.57
N GLN A 124 -3.88 4.11 15.34
CA GLN A 124 -4.81 2.99 15.47
C GLN A 124 -6.17 3.21 14.78
N ILE A 125 -6.15 3.75 13.55
CA ILE A 125 -7.37 3.99 12.77
C ILE A 125 -7.97 2.63 12.38
N PRO A 126 -9.22 2.30 12.77
CA PRO A 126 -9.80 1.00 12.44
C PRO A 126 -9.98 0.82 10.93
N TYR A 127 -9.89 -0.42 10.43
CA TYR A 127 -9.96 -0.72 8.99
C TYR A 127 -11.19 -0.13 8.29
N ASN A 128 -12.36 -0.18 8.90
CA ASN A 128 -13.59 0.41 8.32
C ASN A 128 -13.51 1.93 8.10
N LYS A 129 -12.67 2.64 8.86
CA LYS A 129 -12.43 4.09 8.72
C LYS A 129 -11.14 4.42 7.96
N SER A 130 -10.34 3.42 7.63
CA SER A 130 -9.10 3.62 6.88
C SER A 130 -9.38 3.85 5.39
N ILE A 131 -8.61 4.76 4.78
CA ILE A 131 -8.51 4.98 3.34
C ILE A 131 -7.03 4.91 3.02
N ILE A 132 -6.61 3.79 2.41
CA ILE A 132 -5.21 3.48 2.15
C ILE A 132 -4.80 4.05 0.79
N TYR A 133 -3.68 4.74 0.72
CA TYR A 133 -3.11 5.32 -0.49
C TYR A 133 -1.75 4.70 -0.79
N GLN A 134 -1.70 3.80 -1.79
CA GLN A 134 -0.50 3.09 -2.17
C GLN A 134 0.37 3.97 -3.07
N LEU A 135 1.64 4.13 -2.73
CA LEU A 135 2.59 4.93 -3.49
C LEU A 135 4.02 4.36 -3.49
N HIS A 136 4.77 4.71 -4.53
CA HIS A 136 6.21 4.50 -4.61
C HIS A 136 6.94 5.78 -4.21
N VAL A 137 7.77 5.75 -3.16
CA VAL A 137 8.43 6.95 -2.60
C VAL A 137 9.09 7.80 -3.68
N ARG A 138 9.88 7.16 -4.56
CA ARG A 138 10.57 7.88 -5.63
C ARG A 138 9.62 8.39 -6.71
N GLY A 139 8.74 7.54 -7.24
CA GLY A 139 7.83 7.88 -8.33
C GLY A 139 6.84 8.98 -7.97
N PHE A 140 6.44 9.06 -6.71
CA PHE A 140 5.47 10.02 -6.22
C PHE A 140 5.90 11.48 -6.45
N THR A 141 7.18 11.81 -6.22
CA THR A 141 7.66 13.19 -6.32
C THR A 141 8.79 13.41 -7.32
N LYS A 142 9.26 12.36 -8.03
CA LYS A 142 10.44 12.46 -8.90
C LYS A 142 10.25 13.38 -10.10
N HIS A 143 9.05 13.39 -10.69
CA HIS A 143 8.76 14.23 -11.85
C HIS A 143 8.89 15.73 -11.50
N ASN A 144 9.37 16.53 -12.47
CA ASN A 144 9.63 17.96 -12.23
C ASN A 144 8.39 18.76 -11.82
N SER A 145 7.20 18.34 -12.27
CA SER A 145 5.93 18.97 -11.92
C SER A 145 5.53 18.80 -10.45
N SER A 146 6.21 17.94 -9.68
CA SER A 146 5.93 17.79 -8.25
C SER A 146 6.16 19.05 -7.45
N ALA A 147 7.00 19.95 -7.94
CA ALA A 147 7.36 21.24 -7.34
C ALA A 147 7.95 21.14 -5.91
N VAL A 148 8.40 19.94 -5.50
CA VAL A 148 9.10 19.75 -4.21
C VAL A 148 10.60 19.98 -4.37
N LYS A 149 11.25 20.32 -3.27
CA LYS A 149 12.71 20.55 -3.24
C LYS A 149 13.48 19.24 -3.40
N ASN A 150 13.14 18.23 -2.61
CA ASN A 150 13.84 16.95 -2.55
C ASN A 150 13.06 15.87 -3.29
N LYS A 151 13.16 15.87 -4.62
CA LYS A 151 12.37 14.98 -5.49
C LYS A 151 12.75 13.51 -5.36
N GLY A 152 11.76 12.66 -5.17
CA GLY A 152 11.94 11.20 -5.12
C GLY A 152 12.53 10.71 -3.80
N THR A 153 12.33 11.45 -2.71
CA THR A 153 12.85 11.13 -1.38
C THR A 153 11.76 11.17 -0.31
N PHE A 154 12.08 10.71 0.90
CA PHE A 154 11.23 10.79 2.08
C PHE A 154 10.85 12.25 2.39
N GLU A 155 11.80 13.17 2.30
CA GLU A 155 11.57 14.61 2.51
C GLU A 155 10.64 15.19 1.44
N GLY A 156 10.74 14.72 0.19
CA GLY A 156 9.81 15.10 -0.87
C GLY A 156 8.40 14.61 -0.61
N LEU A 157 8.25 13.46 0.03
CA LEU A 157 6.94 12.96 0.47
C LEU A 157 6.38 13.81 1.63
N VAL A 158 7.21 14.20 2.60
CA VAL A 158 6.81 15.15 3.68
C VAL A 158 6.24 16.44 3.08
N GLU A 159 6.87 17.00 2.05
CA GLU A 159 6.36 18.21 1.38
C GLU A 159 4.96 18.02 0.75
N LYS A 160 4.52 16.77 0.52
CA LYS A 160 3.21 16.41 -0.06
C LYS A 160 2.15 16.03 0.98
N ILE A 161 2.44 16.06 2.27
CA ILE A 161 1.45 15.77 3.34
C ILE A 161 0.22 16.68 3.24
N PRO A 162 0.33 18.00 2.97
CA PRO A 162 -0.84 18.84 2.79
C PRO A 162 -1.79 18.36 1.68
N TYR A 163 -1.25 17.85 0.58
CA TYR A 163 -2.03 17.25 -0.50
C TYR A 163 -2.75 15.97 -0.06
N LEU A 164 -2.07 15.08 0.68
CA LEU A 164 -2.68 13.85 1.21
C LEU A 164 -3.84 14.16 2.16
N ASN A 165 -3.68 15.19 2.99
CA ASN A 165 -4.74 15.69 3.88
C ASN A 165 -5.91 16.27 3.09
N GLU A 166 -5.63 17.08 2.06
CA GLU A 166 -6.67 17.65 1.18
C GLU A 166 -7.46 16.55 0.46
N LEU A 167 -6.78 15.49 0.02
CA LEU A 167 -7.40 14.32 -0.59
C LEU A 167 -8.22 13.51 0.41
N GLY A 168 -7.90 13.59 1.70
CA GLY A 168 -8.62 12.91 2.79
C GLY A 168 -8.10 11.52 3.12
N ILE A 169 -6.85 11.21 2.77
CA ILE A 169 -6.17 9.94 3.04
C ILE A 169 -5.94 9.76 4.54
N THR A 170 -6.06 8.53 5.02
CA THR A 170 -5.82 8.19 6.43
C THR A 170 -4.62 7.27 6.64
N ALA A 171 -4.14 6.63 5.59
CA ALA A 171 -2.95 5.79 5.63
C ALA A 171 -2.21 5.84 4.29
N VAL A 172 -0.89 5.97 4.31
CA VAL A 172 -0.04 5.73 3.14
C VAL A 172 0.50 4.31 3.19
N GLU A 173 0.43 3.60 2.06
CA GLU A 173 1.07 2.31 1.88
C GLU A 173 2.29 2.50 0.99
N LEU A 174 3.48 2.43 1.59
CA LEU A 174 4.75 2.59 0.88
C LEU A 174 5.17 1.27 0.23
N MET A 175 5.37 1.28 -1.09
CA MET A 175 6.10 0.20 -1.77
C MET A 175 7.48 0.05 -1.13
N PRO A 176 8.24 -1.06 -1.35
CA PRO A 176 9.47 -1.34 -0.61
C PRO A 176 10.35 -0.11 -0.40
N ALA A 177 10.53 0.27 0.85
CA ALA A 177 11.34 1.40 1.29
C ALA A 177 12.45 0.99 2.27
N TYR A 178 12.63 -0.33 2.50
CA TYR A 178 13.85 -0.90 3.07
C TYR A 178 14.98 -0.88 2.05
N GLU A 179 16.22 -1.04 2.47
CA GLU A 179 17.37 -1.01 1.54
C GLU A 179 17.41 -2.27 0.65
N PHE A 180 17.37 -2.07 -0.65
CA PHE A 180 17.53 -3.11 -1.68
C PHE A 180 18.43 -2.59 -2.80
N LEU A 181 19.04 -3.50 -3.56
CA LEU A 181 19.87 -3.12 -4.70
C LEU A 181 19.00 -3.00 -5.95
N GLU A 182 18.93 -1.81 -6.53
CA GLU A 182 18.18 -1.56 -7.77
C GLU A 182 18.89 -2.18 -8.97
N MET A 183 20.23 -2.15 -8.95
CA MET A 183 21.08 -2.64 -10.02
C MET A 183 21.98 -3.73 -9.50
N GLU A 184 21.87 -4.92 -10.05
CA GLU A 184 22.77 -6.03 -9.77
C GLU A 184 23.46 -6.51 -11.04
N LYS A 185 24.76 -6.78 -10.94
CA LYS A 185 25.46 -7.51 -12.00
C LYS A 185 24.98 -8.95 -11.99
N LYS A 186 24.31 -9.41 -13.03
CA LYS A 186 24.05 -10.83 -13.24
C LYS A 186 25.36 -11.49 -13.68
N PHE A 187 25.93 -12.36 -12.85
CA PHE A 187 26.96 -13.29 -13.29
C PHE A 187 26.24 -14.50 -13.88
N MET A 188 26.37 -14.74 -15.16
CA MET A 188 25.91 -15.98 -15.76
C MET A 188 26.84 -17.13 -15.30
N GLU A 189 26.32 -18.01 -14.44
CA GLU A 189 26.84 -19.37 -14.28
C GLU A 189 26.22 -20.26 -15.37
N ASP A 190 26.66 -20.15 -16.61
CA ASP A 190 26.38 -21.18 -17.60
C ASP A 190 27.64 -21.52 -18.42
N SER A 191 28.33 -22.52 -17.94
CA SER A 191 29.65 -22.98 -18.38
C SER A 191 29.57 -23.98 -19.53
N LYS A 192 28.85 -23.75 -20.60
CA LYS A 192 28.86 -24.65 -21.78
C LYS A 192 29.32 -24.02 -23.08
N LEU A 193 29.73 -22.78 -23.09
CA LEU A 193 30.32 -22.16 -24.29
C LEU A 193 31.65 -21.48 -23.95
N PRO A 194 32.67 -21.59 -24.78
CA PRO A 194 33.96 -20.97 -24.54
C PRO A 194 33.86 -19.46 -24.82
N MET A 195 34.09 -18.68 -23.76
CA MET A 195 34.47 -17.27 -23.72
C MET A 195 33.93 -16.36 -24.83
N SER A 196 32.71 -15.90 -24.65
CA SER A 196 32.36 -14.51 -24.92
C SER A 196 31.54 -14.03 -23.72
N PHE A 197 32.16 -13.32 -22.80
CA PHE A 197 31.49 -12.61 -21.72
C PHE A 197 30.71 -11.46 -22.36
N GLN A 198 29.46 -11.69 -22.74
CA GLN A 198 28.50 -10.61 -22.87
C GLN A 198 28.02 -10.32 -21.46
N GLU A 199 28.55 -9.24 -20.86
CA GLU A 199 27.92 -8.65 -19.67
C GLU A 199 26.51 -8.23 -20.11
N GLU A 200 25.47 -8.96 -19.66
CA GLU A 200 24.10 -8.45 -19.80
C GLU A 200 24.01 -7.14 -19.02
N GLU A 201 23.51 -6.10 -19.67
CA GLU A 201 23.22 -4.85 -18.97
C GLU A 201 22.24 -5.15 -17.83
N PRO A 202 22.55 -4.76 -16.59
CA PRO A 202 21.69 -5.07 -15.45
C PRO A 202 20.36 -4.35 -15.59
N VAL A 203 19.26 -5.08 -15.48
CA VAL A 203 17.90 -4.51 -15.49
C VAL A 203 17.64 -3.82 -14.15
N LEU A 204 17.14 -2.60 -14.21
CA LEU A 204 16.77 -1.83 -13.02
C LEU A 204 15.57 -2.48 -12.32
N ASN A 205 15.68 -2.79 -11.04
CA ASN A 205 14.54 -3.12 -10.19
C ASN A 205 14.01 -1.85 -9.51
N TYR A 206 13.01 -1.24 -10.13
CA TYR A 206 12.44 0.01 -9.64
C TYR A 206 11.51 -0.22 -8.43
N TRP A 207 10.72 -1.29 -8.41
CA TRP A 207 9.76 -1.53 -7.33
C TRP A 207 10.36 -2.04 -6.02
N GLY A 208 11.49 -2.73 -6.07
CA GLY A 208 12.15 -3.25 -4.87
C GLY A 208 11.62 -4.57 -4.32
N TYR A 209 10.78 -5.32 -5.06
CA TYR A 209 10.32 -6.65 -4.62
C TYR A 209 11.41 -7.70 -4.80
N LYS A 210 12.44 -7.61 -3.97
CA LYS A 210 13.55 -8.54 -3.90
C LYS A 210 14.15 -8.58 -2.50
N GLN A 211 15.06 -9.51 -2.25
CA GLN A 211 15.83 -9.55 -1.03
C GLN A 211 16.62 -8.26 -0.83
N GLY A 212 16.66 -7.77 0.42
CA GLY A 212 17.37 -6.57 0.78
C GLY A 212 17.93 -6.62 2.21
N TYR A 213 18.42 -5.48 2.67
CA TYR A 213 18.86 -5.26 4.05
C TYR A 213 17.67 -4.69 4.85
N TYR A 214 16.87 -5.62 5.37
CA TYR A 214 15.54 -5.32 5.91
C TYR A 214 15.52 -4.45 7.16
N PHE A 215 16.64 -4.27 7.87
CA PHE A 215 16.73 -3.39 9.04
C PHE A 215 17.09 -1.95 8.69
N SER A 216 17.40 -1.67 7.43
CA SER A 216 17.81 -0.34 6.96
C SER A 216 16.76 0.29 6.06
N PRO A 217 16.36 1.56 6.29
CA PRO A 217 15.64 2.33 5.29
C PRO A 217 16.51 2.56 4.05
N LYS A 218 15.84 2.73 2.90
CA LYS A 218 16.54 2.88 1.64
C LYS A 218 17.35 4.17 1.57
N GLN A 219 18.67 4.03 1.43
CA GLN A 219 19.63 5.15 1.40
C GLN A 219 19.30 6.15 0.30
N SER A 220 19.02 5.68 -0.91
CA SER A 220 18.75 6.54 -2.07
C SER A 220 17.39 7.23 -2.05
N TYR A 221 16.54 6.95 -1.04
CA TYR A 221 15.30 7.70 -0.77
C TYR A 221 15.50 8.79 0.30
N SER A 222 16.69 8.98 0.83
CA SER A 222 17.04 10.09 1.71
C SER A 222 17.65 11.22 0.90
N ALA A 223 17.28 12.46 1.21
CA ALA A 223 17.92 13.65 0.62
C ALA A 223 19.28 13.97 1.27
N GLY A 224 19.52 13.42 2.45
CA GLY A 224 20.75 13.56 3.22
C GLY A 224 21.49 12.23 3.39
N ASP A 225 22.53 12.25 4.23
CA ASP A 225 23.39 11.09 4.47
C ASP A 225 22.84 10.12 5.53
N ASN A 226 21.71 10.46 6.16
CA ASN A 226 21.11 9.67 7.24
C ASN A 226 19.67 9.20 6.90
N PRO A 227 19.51 8.05 6.23
CA PRO A 227 18.20 7.52 5.84
C PRO A 227 17.33 7.16 7.04
N VAL A 228 17.93 6.79 8.17
CA VAL A 228 17.22 6.47 9.41
C VAL A 228 16.51 7.71 9.94
N TYR A 229 17.19 8.83 10.02
CA TYR A 229 16.61 10.11 10.44
C TYR A 229 15.51 10.57 9.46
N SER A 230 15.77 10.48 8.16
CA SER A 230 14.82 10.87 7.11
C SER A 230 13.51 10.06 7.21
N PHE A 231 13.61 8.74 7.38
CA PHE A 231 12.43 7.89 7.50
C PHE A 231 11.67 8.12 8.81
N LYS A 232 12.37 8.25 9.96
CA LYS A 232 11.74 8.59 11.24
C LYS A 232 11.02 9.93 11.16
N SER A 233 11.62 10.93 10.53
CA SER A 233 10.99 12.24 10.30
C SER A 233 9.73 12.13 9.44
N LEU A 234 9.74 11.31 8.39
CA LEU A 234 8.56 11.05 7.57
C LEU A 234 7.42 10.46 8.39
N VAL A 235 7.68 9.41 9.18
CA VAL A 235 6.64 8.77 10.00
C VAL A 235 6.08 9.76 11.01
N LYS A 236 6.94 10.46 11.75
CA LYS A 236 6.54 11.48 12.73
C LYS A 236 5.65 12.57 12.11
N GLU A 237 6.02 13.09 10.92
CA GLU A 237 5.23 14.12 10.26
C GLU A 237 3.90 13.59 9.71
N LEU A 238 3.84 12.34 9.22
CA LEU A 238 2.59 11.71 8.82
C LEU A 238 1.66 11.51 10.02
N HIS A 239 2.15 10.99 11.14
CA HIS A 239 1.37 10.83 12.38
C HIS A 239 0.83 12.15 12.91
N ARG A 240 1.64 13.22 12.92
CA ARG A 240 1.18 14.58 13.30
C ARG A 240 0.00 15.06 12.46
N ASN A 241 -0.11 14.55 11.25
CA ASN A 241 -1.17 14.88 10.31
C ASN A 241 -2.30 13.85 10.26
N GLY A 242 -2.32 12.88 11.20
CA GLY A 242 -3.36 11.87 11.31
C GLY A 242 -3.31 10.82 10.20
N ILE A 243 -2.13 10.55 9.62
CA ILE A 243 -1.93 9.59 8.53
C ILE A 243 -1.01 8.46 9.02
N GLU A 244 -1.52 7.23 8.99
CA GLU A 244 -0.76 6.01 9.30
C GLU A 244 0.24 5.67 8.19
N VAL A 245 1.30 4.92 8.57
CA VAL A 245 2.32 4.41 7.64
C VAL A 245 2.26 2.90 7.59
N ILE A 246 1.94 2.36 6.42
CA ILE A 246 1.97 0.92 6.12
C ILE A 246 3.14 0.67 5.17
N MET A 247 4.01 -0.29 5.50
CA MET A 247 5.14 -0.64 4.65
C MET A 247 4.93 -1.96 3.93
N GLN A 248 5.28 -2.02 2.65
CA GLN A 248 5.34 -3.29 1.92
C GLN A 248 6.69 -3.96 2.14
N PHE A 249 6.66 -5.23 2.51
CA PHE A 249 7.83 -6.09 2.57
C PHE A 249 7.67 -7.29 1.64
N TYR A 250 8.72 -7.58 0.88
CA TYR A 250 8.84 -8.81 0.12
C TYR A 250 9.93 -9.69 0.74
N PHE A 251 9.55 -10.91 1.12
CA PHE A 251 10.47 -11.90 1.67
C PHE A 251 10.53 -13.11 0.74
N PRO A 252 11.66 -13.35 0.04
CA PRO A 252 11.87 -14.58 -0.70
C PRO A 252 11.94 -15.80 0.21
N ASP A 253 11.79 -16.99 -0.37
CA ASP A 253 11.61 -18.24 0.38
C ASP A 253 12.82 -18.67 1.23
N GLU A 254 14.00 -18.11 0.95
CA GLU A 254 15.24 -18.37 1.70
C GLU A 254 15.28 -17.68 3.07
N ILE A 255 14.46 -16.65 3.27
CA ILE A 255 14.43 -15.89 4.52
C ILE A 255 13.74 -16.70 5.63
N THR A 256 14.43 -16.82 6.78
CA THR A 256 13.89 -17.58 7.91
C THR A 256 12.70 -16.89 8.59
N LYS A 257 11.77 -17.67 9.08
CA LYS A 257 10.55 -17.17 9.74
C LYS A 257 10.85 -16.31 10.98
N SER A 258 11.87 -16.68 11.76
CA SER A 258 12.30 -15.91 12.94
C SER A 258 12.86 -14.55 12.55
N TYR A 259 13.64 -14.49 11.48
CA TYR A 259 14.19 -13.24 10.96
C TYR A 259 13.08 -12.29 10.46
N ILE A 260 12.07 -12.83 9.76
CA ILE A 260 10.90 -12.04 9.34
C ILE A 260 10.22 -11.39 10.56
N ALA A 261 9.91 -12.17 11.61
CA ALA A 261 9.28 -11.63 12.81
C ALA A 261 10.16 -10.57 13.50
N GLU A 262 11.47 -10.79 13.54
CA GLU A 262 12.42 -9.82 14.12
C GLU A 262 12.44 -8.50 13.32
N VAL A 263 12.43 -8.57 11.99
CA VAL A 263 12.32 -7.38 11.12
C VAL A 263 11.04 -6.60 11.43
N LEU A 264 9.89 -7.26 11.48
CA LEU A 264 8.61 -6.57 11.71
C LEU A 264 8.57 -5.90 13.10
N ARG A 265 9.01 -6.61 14.15
CA ARG A 265 9.14 -6.02 15.50
C ARG A 265 10.06 -4.81 15.51
N PHE A 266 11.21 -4.90 14.81
CA PHE A 266 12.17 -3.81 14.72
C PHE A 266 11.53 -2.54 14.11
N TRP A 267 10.80 -2.67 12.99
CA TRP A 267 10.17 -1.53 12.35
C TRP A 267 9.05 -0.90 13.20
N VAL A 268 8.32 -1.71 13.95
CA VAL A 268 7.32 -1.21 14.91
C VAL A 268 7.98 -0.46 16.06
N CYS A 269 9.03 -1.03 16.66
CA CYS A 269 9.67 -0.45 17.83
C CYS A 269 10.58 0.74 17.51
N GLU A 270 11.26 0.70 16.36
CA GLU A 270 12.29 1.68 15.99
C GLU A 270 11.72 2.82 15.14
N TYR A 271 10.78 2.50 14.25
CA TYR A 271 10.24 3.45 13.26
C TYR A 271 8.77 3.79 13.47
N HIS A 272 8.12 3.25 14.49
CA HIS A 272 6.70 3.47 14.82
C HIS A 272 5.73 3.19 13.65
N VAL A 273 6.09 2.25 12.75
CA VAL A 273 5.26 1.90 11.60
C VAL A 273 3.94 1.28 12.07
N ASP A 274 2.81 1.73 11.50
CA ASP A 274 1.47 1.30 11.89
C ASP A 274 1.03 -0.01 11.26
N GLY A 275 1.67 -0.41 10.16
CA GLY A 275 1.28 -1.64 9.48
C GLY A 275 2.26 -2.15 8.44
N PHE A 276 2.02 -3.39 8.02
CA PHE A 276 2.78 -4.07 6.99
C PHE A 276 1.87 -4.77 6.00
N ARG A 277 2.16 -4.63 4.70
CA ARG A 277 1.65 -5.51 3.66
C ARG A 277 2.76 -6.47 3.26
N LEU A 278 2.55 -7.76 3.52
CA LEU A 278 3.56 -8.80 3.37
C LEU A 278 3.39 -9.55 2.04
N LYS A 279 4.48 -9.70 1.31
CA LYS A 279 4.56 -10.46 0.06
C LYS A 279 5.63 -11.55 0.20
N GLY A 280 5.34 -12.76 -0.23
CA GLY A 280 6.20 -13.95 -0.14
C GLY A 280 5.40 -15.19 0.26
N ASN A 281 5.93 -16.38 -0.02
CA ASN A 281 5.20 -17.63 0.19
C ASN A 281 5.40 -18.22 1.59
N ARG A 282 6.47 -17.83 2.29
CA ARG A 282 6.87 -18.43 3.58
C ARG A 282 6.71 -17.48 4.77
N ILE A 283 5.77 -16.54 4.69
CA ILE A 283 5.46 -15.65 5.80
C ILE A 283 4.94 -16.48 6.99
N PRO A 284 5.48 -16.28 8.22
CA PRO A 284 5.05 -17.00 9.42
C PRO A 284 3.74 -16.45 9.98
N ALA A 285 2.63 -16.65 9.26
CA ALA A 285 1.35 -16.00 9.49
C ALA A 285 0.80 -16.19 10.91
N ASP A 286 0.84 -17.41 11.43
CA ASP A 286 0.45 -17.77 12.78
C ASP A 286 1.30 -17.10 13.86
N MET A 287 2.62 -17.08 13.64
CA MET A 287 3.59 -16.50 14.58
C MET A 287 3.44 -14.97 14.69
N ILE A 288 3.32 -14.27 13.55
CA ILE A 288 3.19 -12.81 13.54
C ILE A 288 1.79 -12.35 13.99
N ALA A 289 0.75 -13.13 13.72
CA ALA A 289 -0.61 -12.83 14.14
C ALA A 289 -0.80 -12.88 15.66
N THR A 290 0.01 -13.70 16.34
CA THR A 290 -0.05 -13.89 17.80
C THR A 290 1.08 -13.17 18.55
N ASP A 291 1.90 -12.40 17.83
CA ASP A 291 3.02 -11.66 18.41
C ASP A 291 2.54 -10.47 19.26
N PRO A 292 2.90 -10.40 20.55
CA PRO A 292 2.45 -9.30 21.42
C PRO A 292 2.91 -7.91 20.94
N VAL A 293 4.09 -7.80 20.31
CA VAL A 293 4.62 -6.52 19.80
C VAL A 293 3.84 -6.05 18.58
N LEU A 294 3.26 -6.99 17.82
CA LEU A 294 2.51 -6.72 16.60
C LEU A 294 0.99 -6.66 16.82
N SER A 295 0.52 -6.83 18.06
CA SER A 295 -0.92 -6.97 18.36
C SER A 295 -1.78 -5.75 18.02
N ASP A 296 -1.19 -4.57 17.96
CA ASP A 296 -1.84 -3.31 17.57
C ASP A 296 -1.35 -2.78 16.20
N THR A 297 -0.62 -3.61 15.44
CA THR A 297 -0.05 -3.27 14.15
C THR A 297 -0.87 -3.90 13.03
N LYS A 298 -1.25 -3.15 12.01
CA LYS A 298 -1.96 -3.66 10.84
C LYS A 298 -1.09 -4.65 10.07
N LEU A 299 -1.54 -5.90 9.95
CA LEU A 299 -0.86 -6.94 9.19
C LEU A 299 -1.74 -7.37 8.01
N ILE A 300 -1.27 -7.13 6.80
CA ILE A 300 -2.00 -7.39 5.57
C ILE A 300 -1.29 -8.53 4.82
N TYR A 301 -1.93 -9.70 4.79
CA TYR A 301 -1.38 -10.88 4.13
C TYR A 301 -2.48 -11.86 3.72
N TYR A 302 -2.39 -12.46 2.53
CA TYR A 302 -3.43 -13.36 1.99
C TYR A 302 -3.53 -14.72 2.71
N GLY A 303 -2.49 -15.14 3.42
CA GLY A 303 -2.37 -16.48 3.99
C GLY A 303 -2.64 -16.58 5.50
N PHE A 304 -3.38 -15.66 6.11
CA PHE A 304 -3.76 -15.79 7.52
C PHE A 304 -4.81 -16.89 7.73
N PRO A 305 -4.57 -17.88 8.58
CA PRO A 305 -5.54 -18.91 8.93
C PRO A 305 -6.49 -18.39 10.03
N PHE A 306 -7.40 -17.48 9.70
CA PHE A 306 -8.28 -16.80 10.68
C PHE A 306 -9.05 -17.75 11.58
N GLY A 307 -9.53 -18.88 11.03
CA GLY A 307 -10.24 -19.89 11.81
C GLY A 307 -9.39 -20.55 12.90
N GLU A 308 -8.09 -20.70 12.68
CA GLU A 308 -7.13 -21.23 13.66
C GLU A 308 -6.71 -20.17 14.68
N ILE A 309 -6.50 -18.92 14.19
CA ILE A 309 -6.06 -17.80 15.03
C ILE A 309 -7.16 -17.40 16.02
N TYR A 310 -8.37 -17.21 15.55
CA TYR A 310 -9.46 -16.65 16.34
C TYR A 310 -10.50 -17.69 16.81
N GLY A 311 -10.65 -18.82 16.11
CA GLY A 311 -11.72 -19.77 16.36
C GLY A 311 -13.08 -19.08 16.29
N ASN A 312 -13.82 -19.08 17.42
CA ASN A 312 -15.09 -18.37 17.57
C ASN A 312 -14.96 -16.97 18.22
N ASN A 313 -13.77 -16.56 18.58
CA ASN A 313 -13.55 -15.29 19.26
C ASN A 313 -13.55 -14.12 18.26
N VAL A 314 -13.89 -12.94 18.77
CA VAL A 314 -13.79 -11.67 18.04
C VAL A 314 -12.65 -10.87 18.67
N PRO A 315 -11.64 -10.44 17.91
CA PRO A 315 -10.56 -9.64 18.47
C PRO A 315 -11.07 -8.27 18.94
N GLY A 316 -10.49 -7.77 20.03
CA GLY A 316 -10.80 -6.42 20.51
C GLY A 316 -10.33 -5.31 19.56
N TYR A 317 -9.29 -5.60 18.77
CA TYR A 317 -8.78 -4.77 17.68
C TYR A 317 -8.51 -5.65 16.45
N LYS A 318 -9.10 -5.29 15.32
CA LYS A 318 -8.89 -5.98 14.04
C LYS A 318 -7.54 -5.54 13.46
N ASN A 319 -6.47 -6.22 13.77
CA ASN A 319 -5.13 -5.91 13.24
C ASN A 319 -4.79 -6.70 11.97
N LEU A 320 -5.42 -7.85 11.72
CA LEU A 320 -5.18 -8.68 10.53
C LEU A 320 -6.12 -8.29 9.39
N ALA A 321 -5.63 -8.35 8.15
CA ALA A 321 -6.43 -8.11 6.96
C ALA A 321 -5.93 -8.88 5.74
N VAL A 322 -6.81 -8.97 4.73
CA VAL A 322 -6.49 -9.50 3.39
C VAL A 322 -6.79 -8.48 2.31
N CYS A 323 -5.96 -8.46 1.26
CA CYS A 323 -6.31 -7.79 0.01
C CYS A 323 -7.21 -8.70 -0.82
N ASN A 324 -8.35 -8.19 -1.26
CA ASN A 324 -9.35 -8.97 -1.98
C ASN A 324 -9.16 -8.84 -3.51
N GLU A 325 -8.39 -9.78 -4.08
CA GLU A 325 -8.16 -9.82 -5.52
C GLU A 325 -9.42 -10.23 -6.31
N GLU A 326 -10.30 -11.06 -5.73
CA GLU A 326 -11.57 -11.42 -6.35
C GLU A 326 -12.46 -10.19 -6.55
N TYR A 327 -12.50 -9.29 -5.55
CA TYR A 327 -13.18 -8.00 -5.68
C TYR A 327 -12.67 -7.23 -6.91
N MET A 328 -11.35 -7.11 -7.06
CA MET A 328 -10.75 -6.37 -8.17
C MET A 328 -11.24 -6.90 -9.53
N TYR A 329 -11.17 -8.22 -9.74
CA TYR A 329 -11.59 -8.80 -11.02
C TYR A 329 -13.10 -8.74 -11.23
N ASP A 330 -13.91 -9.05 -10.23
CA ASP A 330 -15.36 -9.07 -10.34
C ASP A 330 -15.94 -7.69 -10.57
N MET A 331 -15.41 -6.68 -9.85
CA MET A 331 -15.84 -5.28 -10.05
C MET A 331 -15.41 -4.71 -11.40
N ARG A 332 -14.22 -5.07 -11.90
CA ARG A 332 -13.78 -4.69 -13.25
C ARG A 332 -14.65 -5.34 -14.33
N LYS A 333 -14.97 -6.63 -14.19
CA LYS A 333 -15.89 -7.34 -15.10
C LYS A 333 -17.28 -6.71 -15.08
N PHE A 334 -17.81 -6.42 -13.90
CA PHE A 334 -19.10 -5.74 -13.76
C PHE A 334 -19.08 -4.34 -14.39
N LEU A 335 -18.02 -3.56 -14.16
CA LEU A 335 -17.84 -2.21 -14.72
C LEU A 335 -17.92 -2.21 -16.27
N LYS A 336 -17.36 -3.22 -16.93
CA LYS A 336 -17.43 -3.38 -18.38
C LYS A 336 -18.68 -4.10 -18.86
N SER A 337 -19.57 -4.53 -17.96
CA SER A 337 -20.85 -5.21 -18.21
C SER A 337 -20.77 -6.69 -18.56
N ASP A 338 -19.81 -7.42 -18.02
CA ASP A 338 -19.79 -8.87 -18.15
C ASP A 338 -21.01 -9.51 -17.44
N GLU A 339 -21.40 -10.68 -17.90
CA GLU A 339 -22.51 -11.44 -17.36
C GLU A 339 -22.14 -12.12 -16.03
N ARG A 340 -23.15 -12.48 -15.23
CA ARG A 340 -23.03 -13.28 -13.99
C ARG A 340 -22.24 -12.62 -12.87
N MET A 341 -22.08 -11.28 -12.90
CA MET A 341 -21.29 -10.58 -11.89
C MET A 341 -22.11 -10.08 -10.70
N LEU A 342 -23.44 -9.97 -10.82
CA LEU A 342 -24.27 -9.29 -9.83
C LEU A 342 -24.17 -9.90 -8.43
N GLY A 343 -24.21 -11.23 -8.31
CA GLY A 343 -24.12 -11.92 -7.01
C GLY A 343 -22.82 -11.59 -6.26
N SER A 344 -21.68 -11.70 -6.96
CA SER A 344 -20.36 -11.35 -6.41
C SER A 344 -20.29 -9.88 -6.01
N VAL A 345 -20.79 -8.99 -6.88
CA VAL A 345 -20.78 -7.54 -6.62
C VAL A 345 -21.56 -7.20 -5.35
N LEU A 346 -22.77 -7.71 -5.20
CA LEU A 346 -23.60 -7.46 -4.01
C LEU A 346 -22.96 -8.02 -2.74
N HIS A 347 -22.29 -9.17 -2.82
CA HIS A 347 -21.49 -9.70 -1.72
C HIS A 347 -20.35 -8.75 -1.36
N HIS A 348 -19.54 -8.36 -2.34
CA HIS A 348 -18.41 -7.47 -2.13
C HIS A 348 -18.80 -6.10 -1.58
N MET A 349 -19.97 -5.57 -1.96
CA MET A 349 -20.40 -4.26 -1.47
C MET A 349 -20.68 -4.25 0.04
N LYS A 350 -21.13 -5.37 0.64
CA LYS A 350 -21.53 -5.42 2.05
C LYS A 350 -20.54 -6.13 2.98
N VAL A 351 -19.60 -6.91 2.44
CA VAL A 351 -18.70 -7.75 3.23
C VAL A 351 -17.87 -6.96 4.23
N ASN A 352 -17.94 -7.34 5.51
CA ASN A 352 -17.17 -6.76 6.61
C ASN A 352 -17.06 -7.77 7.76
N PRO A 353 -16.13 -8.74 7.68
CA PRO A 353 -15.98 -9.80 8.68
C PRO A 353 -15.72 -9.23 10.08
N LYS A 354 -16.21 -9.96 11.10
CA LYS A 354 -16.11 -9.54 12.50
C LYS A 354 -14.69 -9.60 13.06
N ASP A 355 -13.81 -10.41 12.48
CA ASP A 355 -12.51 -10.80 13.00
C ASP A 355 -11.31 -10.21 12.25
N HIS A 356 -11.47 -9.84 10.99
CA HIS A 356 -10.39 -9.27 10.18
C HIS A 356 -10.87 -8.16 9.25
N GLY A 357 -9.92 -7.40 8.71
CA GLY A 357 -10.17 -6.40 7.67
C GLY A 357 -10.14 -7.02 6.27
N ILE A 358 -10.91 -6.45 5.36
CA ILE A 358 -10.82 -6.71 3.92
C ILE A 358 -10.44 -5.41 3.23
N ILE A 359 -9.46 -5.47 2.33
CA ILE A 359 -9.01 -4.33 1.54
C ILE A 359 -9.47 -4.51 0.11
N HIS A 360 -10.28 -3.57 -0.37
CA HIS A 360 -10.82 -3.50 -1.72
C HIS A 360 -10.07 -2.48 -2.58
N TYR A 361 -9.83 -2.81 -3.83
CA TYR A 361 -9.14 -1.94 -4.78
C TYR A 361 -9.52 -2.28 -6.23
N PHE A 362 -9.67 -1.26 -7.07
CA PHE A 362 -9.75 -1.43 -8.52
C PHE A 362 -8.37 -1.57 -9.14
N THR A 363 -7.39 -0.93 -8.56
CA THR A 363 -6.04 -0.76 -9.10
C THR A 363 -5.01 -0.85 -7.98
N GLU A 364 -3.85 -1.40 -8.30
CA GLU A 364 -2.65 -1.42 -7.45
C GLU A 364 -1.39 -1.33 -8.33
N SER A 365 -0.22 -1.24 -7.70
CA SER A 365 1.07 -1.11 -8.40
C SER A 365 1.35 -2.20 -9.45
N GLY A 366 0.83 -3.42 -9.23
CA GLY A 366 0.99 -4.56 -10.13
C GLY A 366 -0.17 -4.71 -11.12
N GLY A 367 -0.46 -3.70 -11.93
CA GLY A 367 -1.56 -3.73 -12.88
C GLY A 367 -1.72 -2.41 -13.63
N PHE A 368 -2.84 -2.26 -14.32
CA PHE A 368 -3.21 -0.99 -14.94
C PHE A 368 -3.58 0.06 -13.89
N THR A 369 -3.22 1.33 -14.17
CA THR A 369 -3.84 2.48 -13.48
C THR A 369 -5.32 2.56 -13.84
N LEU A 370 -6.10 3.36 -13.09
CA LEU A 370 -7.53 3.53 -13.37
C LEU A 370 -7.79 4.10 -14.77
N SER A 371 -6.94 5.01 -15.22
CA SER A 371 -7.00 5.57 -16.58
C SER A 371 -6.68 4.52 -17.64
N ASP A 372 -5.68 3.68 -17.41
CA ASP A 372 -5.29 2.62 -18.35
C ASP A 372 -6.33 1.49 -18.38
N LEU A 373 -6.96 1.18 -17.25
CA LEU A 373 -8.04 0.19 -17.14
C LEU A 373 -9.22 0.46 -18.09
N VAL A 374 -9.52 1.73 -18.35
CA VAL A 374 -10.59 2.17 -19.26
C VAL A 374 -10.08 2.59 -20.62
N SER A 375 -8.78 2.45 -20.89
CA SER A 375 -8.13 2.91 -22.11
C SER A 375 -7.46 1.83 -22.93
N TYR A 376 -7.17 0.67 -22.34
CA TYR A 376 -6.43 -0.41 -22.98
C TYR A 376 -7.11 -1.76 -22.77
N ASP A 377 -7.27 -2.52 -23.84
CA ASP A 377 -7.70 -3.93 -23.75
C ASP A 377 -6.51 -4.86 -23.53
N ARG A 378 -5.32 -4.45 -23.97
CA ARG A 378 -4.09 -5.24 -23.93
C ARG A 378 -2.99 -4.47 -23.19
N LYS A 379 -2.09 -5.21 -22.57
CA LYS A 379 -0.88 -4.64 -21.96
C LYS A 379 0.10 -4.18 -23.02
N HIS A 380 0.86 -3.14 -22.70
CA HIS A 380 1.91 -2.54 -23.53
C HIS A 380 3.18 -2.39 -22.68
N ASN A 381 3.87 -3.53 -22.45
CA ASN A 381 5.07 -3.61 -21.61
C ASN A 381 6.36 -3.64 -22.47
N GLU A 382 6.31 -3.26 -23.73
CA GLU A 382 7.44 -3.30 -24.67
C GLU A 382 8.67 -2.56 -24.12
N ASP A 383 8.44 -1.44 -23.43
CA ASP A 383 9.49 -0.62 -22.83
C ASP A 383 10.24 -1.33 -21.67
N ASN A 384 9.72 -2.47 -21.16
CA ASN A 384 10.40 -3.27 -20.14
C ASN A 384 11.52 -4.15 -20.71
N GLY A 385 11.60 -4.29 -22.06
CA GLY A 385 12.64 -5.07 -22.70
C GLY A 385 12.42 -6.59 -22.70
N GLU A 386 11.24 -7.07 -22.26
CA GLU A 386 10.88 -8.49 -22.17
C GLU A 386 9.91 -8.93 -23.28
N ASN A 387 9.91 -8.24 -24.42
CA ASN A 387 9.04 -8.52 -25.57
C ASN A 387 7.54 -8.59 -25.21
N ASN A 388 7.11 -7.79 -24.23
CA ASN A 388 5.73 -7.77 -23.70
C ASN A 388 5.24 -9.12 -23.14
N LEU A 389 6.16 -9.98 -22.69
CA LEU A 389 5.82 -11.29 -22.08
C LEU A 389 5.55 -11.19 -20.58
N ASP A 390 6.11 -10.17 -19.92
CA ASP A 390 5.97 -9.88 -18.50
C ASP A 390 4.61 -9.28 -18.15
N GLY A 391 4.26 -9.32 -16.88
CA GLY A 391 2.99 -8.81 -16.35
C GLY A 391 1.79 -9.70 -16.66
N ASN A 392 0.64 -9.37 -16.05
CA ASN A 392 -0.57 -10.16 -16.21
C ASN A 392 -1.18 -9.99 -17.61
N PRO A 393 -1.41 -11.05 -18.38
CA PRO A 393 -2.03 -10.96 -19.71
C PRO A 393 -3.53 -10.61 -19.67
N TYR A 394 -4.20 -10.81 -18.52
CA TYR A 394 -5.63 -10.56 -18.35
C TYR A 394 -5.89 -9.51 -17.28
N ASN A 395 -6.35 -8.32 -17.67
CA ASN A 395 -6.56 -7.20 -16.76
C ASN A 395 -8.05 -6.95 -16.44
N ALA A 396 -8.97 -7.66 -17.06
CA ALA A 396 -10.41 -7.39 -17.03
C ALA A 396 -10.74 -5.92 -17.42
N SER A 397 -9.93 -5.33 -18.30
CA SER A 397 -10.00 -3.95 -18.75
C SER A 397 -10.92 -3.79 -19.97
N TRP A 398 -11.22 -2.55 -20.32
CA TRP A 398 -11.96 -2.21 -21.53
C TRP A 398 -11.56 -0.84 -22.07
N ASN A 399 -11.13 -0.77 -23.33
CA ASN A 399 -10.64 0.45 -23.96
C ASN A 399 -11.73 1.48 -24.28
N CYS A 400 -13.00 1.20 -23.99
CA CYS A 400 -14.16 2.05 -24.27
C CYS A 400 -14.34 2.43 -25.77
N GLY A 401 -13.79 1.62 -26.68
CA GLY A 401 -13.93 1.78 -28.13
C GLY A 401 -12.75 2.44 -28.84
N ALA A 402 -11.61 2.60 -28.16
CA ALA A 402 -10.35 3.01 -28.78
C ALA A 402 -9.16 2.58 -27.92
N GLU A 403 -8.21 1.83 -28.47
CA GLU A 403 -7.01 1.41 -27.78
C GLU A 403 -6.06 2.60 -27.57
N GLY A 404 -5.69 2.86 -26.30
CA GLY A 404 -4.76 3.93 -25.94
C GLY A 404 -5.30 5.36 -26.14
N PRO A 405 -4.42 6.33 -26.39
CA PRO A 405 -4.80 7.73 -26.53
C PRO A 405 -5.75 7.99 -27.70
N THR A 406 -6.76 8.83 -27.49
CA THR A 406 -7.75 9.15 -28.53
C THR A 406 -8.21 10.61 -28.43
N LYS A 407 -8.73 11.14 -29.56
CA LYS A 407 -9.40 12.45 -29.62
C LYS A 407 -10.93 12.32 -29.80
N LYS A 408 -11.45 11.08 -29.83
CA LYS A 408 -12.89 10.83 -29.99
C LYS A 408 -13.62 11.24 -28.71
N LYS A 409 -14.39 12.32 -28.77
CA LYS A 409 -15.08 12.91 -27.61
C LYS A 409 -15.96 11.91 -26.86
N ALA A 410 -16.76 11.11 -27.59
CA ALA A 410 -17.64 10.11 -26.98
C ALA A 410 -16.86 9.03 -26.20
N VAL A 411 -15.67 8.63 -26.66
CA VAL A 411 -14.80 7.68 -25.96
C VAL A 411 -14.24 8.30 -24.69
N LEU A 412 -13.77 9.55 -24.76
CA LEU A 412 -13.24 10.27 -23.59
C LEU A 412 -14.31 10.48 -22.51
N GLU A 413 -15.54 10.85 -22.90
CA GLU A 413 -16.67 11.00 -21.99
C GLU A 413 -17.05 9.66 -21.35
N LEU A 414 -17.04 8.57 -22.10
CA LEU A 414 -17.31 7.23 -21.57
C LEU A 414 -16.21 6.78 -20.59
N ARG A 415 -14.93 6.99 -20.93
CA ARG A 415 -13.80 6.69 -20.01
C ARG A 415 -13.92 7.44 -18.70
N LEU A 416 -14.19 8.74 -18.76
CA LEU A 416 -14.38 9.55 -17.55
C LEU A 416 -15.56 9.04 -16.71
N LYS A 417 -16.67 8.68 -17.34
CA LYS A 417 -17.84 8.10 -16.67
C LYS A 417 -17.48 6.76 -16.00
N GLN A 418 -16.78 5.88 -16.67
CA GLN A 418 -16.36 4.59 -16.10
C GLN A 418 -15.37 4.75 -14.95
N MET A 419 -14.44 5.71 -15.01
CA MET A 419 -13.57 6.03 -13.88
C MET A 419 -14.37 6.54 -12.68
N LYS A 420 -15.34 7.44 -12.89
CA LYS A 420 -16.25 7.90 -11.80
C LYS A 420 -17.05 6.74 -11.19
N ASN A 421 -17.55 5.82 -12.02
CA ASN A 421 -18.24 4.62 -11.56
C ASN A 421 -17.33 3.76 -10.68
N ALA A 422 -16.09 3.50 -11.11
CA ALA A 422 -15.13 2.72 -10.34
C ALA A 422 -14.81 3.37 -8.97
N VAL A 423 -14.66 4.69 -8.94
CA VAL A 423 -14.44 5.44 -7.69
C VAL A 423 -15.59 5.24 -6.71
N LEU A 424 -16.85 5.40 -7.16
CA LEU A 424 -18.01 5.21 -6.28
C LEU A 424 -18.14 3.75 -5.83
N LEU A 425 -17.96 2.78 -6.73
CA LEU A 425 -18.00 1.36 -6.38
C LEU A 425 -16.92 0.99 -5.36
N ASN A 426 -15.72 1.58 -5.43
CA ASN A 426 -14.66 1.32 -4.45
C ASN A 426 -14.91 2.00 -3.10
N LEU A 427 -15.37 3.25 -3.12
CA LEU A 427 -15.54 4.04 -1.89
C LEU A 427 -16.84 3.76 -1.14
N PHE A 428 -17.85 3.13 -1.78
CA PHE A 428 -19.14 2.85 -1.17
C PHE A 428 -19.28 1.40 -0.66
N THR A 429 -18.19 0.61 -0.69
CA THR A 429 -18.16 -0.70 -0.01
C THR A 429 -18.00 -0.54 1.51
N GLN A 430 -18.38 -1.56 2.27
CA GLN A 430 -18.17 -1.62 3.72
C GLN A 430 -16.72 -1.96 4.10
N SER A 431 -15.94 -2.47 3.16
CA SER A 431 -14.52 -2.81 3.33
C SER A 431 -13.61 -1.58 3.23
N THR A 432 -12.32 -1.76 3.53
CA THR A 432 -11.32 -0.70 3.47
C THR A 432 -10.91 -0.42 2.02
N PRO A 433 -11.11 0.78 1.47
CA PRO A 433 -10.64 1.11 0.13
C PRO A 433 -9.13 1.36 0.10
N LEU A 434 -8.45 0.74 -0.88
CA LEU A 434 -7.10 1.08 -1.28
C LEU A 434 -7.15 1.82 -2.62
N LEU A 435 -6.40 2.91 -2.72
CA LEU A 435 -6.30 3.81 -3.85
C LEU A 435 -4.85 3.80 -4.35
N LEU A 436 -4.66 3.69 -5.67
CA LEU A 436 -3.32 3.80 -6.27
C LEU A 436 -3.00 5.28 -6.52
N ALA A 437 -1.83 5.73 -6.09
CA ALA A 437 -1.38 7.11 -6.24
C ALA A 437 -1.38 7.55 -7.72
N GLY A 438 -2.05 8.66 -7.97
CA GLY A 438 -2.21 9.23 -9.31
C GLY A 438 -3.52 8.88 -10.00
N ASP A 439 -4.25 7.85 -9.56
CA ASP A 439 -5.55 7.51 -10.14
C ASP A 439 -6.54 8.67 -10.04
N GLU A 440 -6.50 9.43 -8.95
CA GLU A 440 -7.36 10.56 -8.68
C GLU A 440 -7.21 11.74 -9.66
N PHE A 441 -6.10 11.78 -10.39
CA PHE A 441 -5.91 12.75 -11.48
C PHE A 441 -5.62 12.09 -12.84
N SER A 442 -6.10 10.85 -13.02
CA SER A 442 -6.03 10.09 -14.27
C SER A 442 -4.61 9.80 -14.76
N ASN A 443 -3.69 9.47 -13.85
CA ASN A 443 -2.35 9.03 -14.21
C ASN A 443 -2.39 7.83 -15.15
N THR A 444 -1.47 7.78 -16.12
CA THR A 444 -1.35 6.69 -17.08
C THR A 444 0.09 6.18 -17.15
N GLN A 445 0.25 4.87 -17.13
CA GLN A 445 1.49 4.16 -17.43
C GLN A 445 1.56 3.74 -18.90
N LYS A 446 0.71 4.37 -19.76
CA LYS A 446 0.63 4.14 -21.22
C LYS A 446 0.32 2.69 -21.57
N GLY A 447 -0.46 2.01 -20.74
CA GLY A 447 -0.80 0.60 -20.91
C GLY A 447 0.27 -0.38 -20.43
N ASN A 448 1.33 0.09 -19.78
CA ASN A 448 2.28 -0.77 -19.07
C ASN A 448 1.66 -1.20 -17.73
N ASN A 449 1.37 -2.49 -17.58
CA ASN A 449 0.78 -3.05 -16.36
C ASN A 449 1.80 -3.70 -15.41
N ASN A 450 3.10 -3.54 -15.70
CA ASN A 450 4.18 -4.14 -14.92
C ASN A 450 5.43 -3.23 -14.92
N ALA A 451 5.29 -1.98 -14.53
CA ALA A 451 6.33 -0.96 -14.62
C ALA A 451 7.49 -1.14 -13.60
N TYR A 452 7.81 -2.41 -13.26
CA TYR A 452 8.76 -2.77 -12.19
C TYR A 452 10.20 -2.30 -12.45
N CYS A 453 10.55 -2.00 -13.70
CA CYS A 453 11.88 -1.56 -14.12
C CYS A 453 11.90 -0.13 -14.68
N GLN A 454 10.83 0.64 -14.54
CA GLN A 454 10.65 1.93 -15.19
C GLN A 454 10.89 3.11 -14.22
N ASP A 455 12.14 3.61 -14.13
CA ASP A 455 12.45 4.85 -13.40
C ASP A 455 12.39 6.07 -14.33
N ASN A 456 11.22 6.31 -14.92
CA ASN A 456 11.00 7.36 -15.91
C ASN A 456 9.54 7.85 -15.89
N ALA A 457 9.12 8.60 -16.91
CA ALA A 457 7.78 9.18 -17.03
C ALA A 457 6.63 8.14 -17.17
N ILE A 458 6.92 6.84 -17.28
CA ILE A 458 5.90 5.78 -17.20
C ILE A 458 5.44 5.63 -15.74
N SER A 459 6.38 5.65 -14.80
CA SER A 459 6.10 5.42 -13.37
C SER A 459 6.03 6.69 -12.53
N TRP A 460 6.62 7.81 -13.00
CA TRP A 460 6.61 9.05 -12.22
C TRP A 460 5.31 9.81 -12.40
N LEU A 461 4.72 10.27 -11.29
CA LEU A 461 3.49 11.02 -11.33
C LEU A 461 3.67 12.43 -11.92
N ASN A 462 2.88 12.75 -12.92
CA ASN A 462 2.83 14.08 -13.52
C ASN A 462 1.78 14.96 -12.82
N TRP A 463 2.19 15.77 -11.89
CA TRP A 463 1.32 16.62 -11.07
C TRP A 463 0.57 17.71 -11.85
N ASN A 464 1.01 18.02 -13.08
CA ASN A 464 0.26 18.93 -13.96
C ASN A 464 -1.08 18.33 -14.42
N ASP A 465 -1.24 17.01 -14.31
CA ASP A 465 -2.48 16.35 -14.71
C ASP A 465 -3.64 16.62 -13.73
N ILE A 466 -3.38 17.13 -12.53
CA ILE A 466 -4.41 17.64 -11.59
C ILE A 466 -5.23 18.76 -12.25
N GLU A 467 -4.55 19.78 -12.76
CA GLU A 467 -5.25 20.91 -13.41
C GLU A 467 -5.93 20.47 -14.71
N LYS A 468 -5.30 19.60 -15.46
CA LYS A 468 -5.86 19.06 -16.72
C LYS A 468 -7.12 18.23 -16.49
N ASN A 469 -7.14 17.45 -15.41
CA ASN A 469 -8.24 16.54 -15.03
C ASN A 469 -8.98 17.02 -13.78
N LYS A 470 -9.02 18.34 -13.55
CA LYS A 470 -9.56 18.94 -12.33
C LYS A 470 -10.98 18.46 -12.01
N GLU A 471 -11.85 18.31 -13.01
CA GLU A 471 -13.21 17.79 -12.82
C GLU A 471 -13.20 16.41 -12.15
N PHE A 472 -12.32 15.51 -12.58
CA PHE A 472 -12.22 14.16 -12.02
C PHE A 472 -11.56 14.16 -10.64
N PHE A 473 -10.52 14.98 -10.47
CA PHE A 473 -9.84 15.14 -9.18
C PHE A 473 -10.81 15.66 -8.09
N ASP A 474 -11.57 16.70 -8.41
CA ASP A 474 -12.57 17.26 -7.48
C ASP A 474 -13.66 16.22 -7.14
N PHE A 475 -14.14 15.47 -8.15
CA PHE A 475 -15.10 14.38 -7.94
C PHE A 475 -14.54 13.29 -7.02
N TYR A 476 -13.29 12.90 -7.21
CA TYR A 476 -12.62 11.86 -6.41
C TYR A 476 -12.50 12.29 -4.95
N LYS A 477 -12.02 13.51 -4.73
CA LYS A 477 -11.91 14.12 -3.40
C LYS A 477 -13.27 14.23 -2.70
N ASP A 478 -14.29 14.69 -3.41
CA ASP A 478 -15.65 14.79 -2.87
C ASP A 478 -16.22 13.43 -2.48
N ALA A 479 -15.95 12.37 -3.26
CA ALA A 479 -16.40 11.00 -2.95
C ALA A 479 -15.70 10.44 -1.69
N ILE A 480 -14.43 10.74 -1.49
CA ILE A 480 -13.70 10.42 -0.25
C ILE A 480 -14.32 11.16 0.95
N SER A 481 -14.60 12.46 0.80
CA SER A 481 -15.24 13.26 1.86
C SER A 481 -16.62 12.70 2.23
N PHE A 482 -17.43 12.35 1.23
CA PHE A 482 -18.74 11.74 1.44
C PHE A 482 -18.67 10.43 2.22
N ARG A 483 -17.71 9.54 1.89
CA ARG A 483 -17.49 8.31 2.66
C ARG A 483 -17.15 8.62 4.13
N LYS A 484 -16.29 9.61 4.38
CA LYS A 484 -15.88 10.01 5.75
C LYS A 484 -17.01 10.67 6.53
N GLU A 485 -17.87 11.40 5.86
CA GLU A 485 -19.01 12.10 6.47
C GLU A 485 -20.14 11.14 6.86
N HIS A 486 -20.23 9.97 6.19
CA HIS A 486 -21.34 9.04 6.37
C HIS A 486 -20.89 7.70 6.97
N GLY A 487 -21.16 7.54 8.28
CA GLY A 487 -20.87 6.33 9.04
C GLY A 487 -21.57 5.07 8.50
N LEU A 488 -22.68 5.23 7.80
CA LEU A 488 -23.39 4.15 7.08
C LEU A 488 -22.49 3.45 6.03
N LEU A 489 -21.49 4.12 5.49
CA LEU A 489 -20.52 3.52 4.56
C LEU A 489 -19.30 2.92 5.27
N THR A 490 -19.20 3.10 6.59
CA THR A 490 -18.03 2.70 7.39
C THR A 490 -18.42 2.00 8.69
N MET A 491 -19.47 1.17 8.64
CA MET A 491 -19.96 0.43 9.82
C MET A 491 -18.88 -0.48 10.39
N SER A 492 -18.88 -0.66 11.71
CA SER A 492 -17.95 -1.56 12.40
C SER A 492 -18.28 -3.04 12.17
N LYS A 493 -19.53 -3.35 11.74
CA LYS A 493 -20.06 -4.69 11.53
C LYS A 493 -20.71 -4.81 10.15
N GLU A 494 -20.72 -6.03 9.61
CA GLU A 494 -21.43 -6.34 8.38
C GLU A 494 -22.94 -6.15 8.56
N TYR A 495 -23.59 -5.64 7.52
CA TYR A 495 -25.03 -5.52 7.43
C TYR A 495 -25.72 -6.88 7.39
N THR A 496 -26.79 -7.05 8.18
CA THR A 496 -27.54 -8.30 8.32
C THR A 496 -28.60 -8.47 7.25
N MET A 497 -29.01 -7.37 6.60
CA MET A 497 -30.15 -7.27 5.68
C MET A 497 -31.51 -7.60 6.35
N LEU A 498 -31.60 -7.44 7.66
CA LEU A 498 -32.78 -7.70 8.47
C LEU A 498 -33.26 -6.43 9.17
N ASP A 499 -34.54 -6.36 9.43
CA ASP A 499 -35.14 -5.35 10.32
C ASP A 499 -35.14 -5.86 11.76
N GLU A 500 -33.95 -6.02 12.36
CA GLU A 500 -33.78 -6.57 13.72
C GLU A 500 -34.42 -5.71 14.82
N LYS A 501 -34.61 -4.43 14.54
CA LYS A 501 -35.15 -3.45 15.51
C LYS A 501 -36.64 -3.10 15.27
N ALA A 502 -37.28 -3.74 14.29
CA ALA A 502 -38.67 -3.49 13.89
C ALA A 502 -38.97 -2.01 13.56
N TYR A 503 -38.03 -1.36 12.85
CA TYR A 503 -38.19 0.03 12.39
C TYR A 503 -38.99 0.15 11.08
N GLY A 504 -39.36 -0.98 10.46
CA GLY A 504 -40.01 -1.05 9.16
C GLY A 504 -39.08 -1.01 7.97
N TYR A 505 -37.78 -1.00 8.22
CA TYR A 505 -36.70 -0.99 7.21
C TYR A 505 -35.57 -1.91 7.67
N PRO A 506 -35.05 -2.82 6.80
CA PRO A 506 -33.79 -3.50 7.11
C PRO A 506 -32.62 -2.53 7.14
N ASP A 507 -31.54 -2.94 7.79
CA ASP A 507 -30.30 -2.14 7.88
C ASP A 507 -29.69 -1.86 6.49
N LEU A 508 -29.80 -2.84 5.58
CA LEU A 508 -29.45 -2.75 4.17
C LEU A 508 -30.50 -3.49 3.34
N SER A 509 -30.88 -2.94 2.19
CA SER A 509 -31.81 -3.58 1.26
C SER A 509 -31.40 -3.40 -0.20
N TYR A 510 -31.80 -4.38 -1.04
CA TYR A 510 -31.57 -4.33 -2.48
C TYR A 510 -32.85 -4.04 -3.24
N HIS A 511 -32.74 -3.32 -4.34
CA HIS A 511 -33.84 -2.83 -5.16
C HIS A 511 -33.45 -2.90 -6.65
N SER A 512 -34.47 -2.77 -7.51
CA SER A 512 -34.31 -2.61 -8.96
C SER A 512 -35.44 -1.73 -9.51
N GLU A 513 -36.10 -2.14 -10.58
CA GLU A 513 -37.32 -1.52 -11.13
C GLU A 513 -38.52 -1.61 -10.17
N GLU A 514 -38.47 -2.57 -9.24
CA GLU A 514 -39.41 -2.69 -8.14
C GLU A 514 -38.71 -2.48 -6.79
N PRO A 515 -39.32 -1.76 -5.84
CA PRO A 515 -38.73 -1.61 -4.51
C PRO A 515 -38.71 -2.96 -3.77
N TRP A 516 -37.64 -3.19 -2.99
CA TRP A 516 -37.46 -4.40 -2.18
C TRP A 516 -37.26 -5.70 -3.00
N LYS A 517 -37.02 -5.58 -4.30
CA LYS A 517 -36.71 -6.71 -5.19
C LYS A 517 -35.44 -6.41 -5.96
N CYS A 518 -34.56 -7.39 -6.07
CA CYS A 518 -33.42 -7.41 -6.93
C CYS A 518 -33.41 -8.71 -7.72
N SER A 519 -33.32 -8.64 -9.05
CA SER A 519 -33.16 -9.82 -9.88
C SER A 519 -31.74 -10.34 -9.79
N TYR A 520 -31.57 -11.63 -9.61
CA TYR A 520 -30.26 -12.31 -9.63
C TYR A 520 -30.06 -13.10 -10.94
N ASP A 521 -30.71 -12.64 -12.00
CA ASP A 521 -30.54 -13.22 -13.33
C ASP A 521 -29.12 -13.00 -13.84
N ASP A 522 -28.56 -13.98 -14.55
CA ASP A 522 -27.23 -13.95 -15.14
C ASP A 522 -26.99 -12.74 -16.08
N LEU A 523 -28.05 -12.21 -16.66
CA LEU A 523 -28.02 -11.07 -17.57
C LEU A 523 -28.21 -9.72 -16.87
N THR A 524 -28.53 -9.70 -15.60
CA THR A 524 -28.74 -8.46 -14.84
C THR A 524 -27.42 -7.75 -14.59
N ARG A 525 -27.36 -6.47 -14.99
CA ARG A 525 -26.18 -5.59 -14.91
C ARG A 525 -26.47 -4.30 -14.16
N HIS A 526 -27.51 -4.31 -13.35
CA HIS A 526 -27.96 -3.15 -12.58
C HIS A 526 -28.56 -3.58 -11.26
N PHE A 527 -28.44 -2.74 -10.26
CA PHE A 527 -29.02 -2.93 -8.92
C PHE A 527 -29.09 -1.61 -8.20
N ALA A 528 -29.87 -1.55 -7.13
CA ALA A 528 -29.75 -0.50 -6.15
C ALA A 528 -29.63 -1.06 -4.74
N MET A 529 -28.95 -0.29 -3.89
CA MET A 529 -28.78 -0.55 -2.45
C MET A 529 -29.29 0.63 -1.66
N MET A 530 -30.04 0.36 -0.58
CA MET A 530 -30.43 1.39 0.38
C MET A 530 -29.86 1.08 1.75
N TYR A 531 -29.09 1.99 2.30
CA TYR A 531 -28.61 1.97 3.67
C TYR A 531 -29.57 2.75 4.57
N CYS A 532 -29.99 2.13 5.67
CA CYS A 532 -30.97 2.70 6.59
C CYS A 532 -30.28 3.37 7.78
N GLY A 533 -30.44 4.68 7.93
CA GLY A 533 -29.83 5.46 9.00
C GLY A 533 -30.23 5.08 10.40
N TYR A 534 -31.41 4.47 10.60
CA TYR A 534 -31.84 3.98 11.92
C TYR A 534 -30.86 2.98 12.56
N TYR A 535 -30.00 2.37 11.73
CA TYR A 535 -28.95 1.42 12.17
C TYR A 535 -27.57 2.08 12.25
N SER A 536 -27.42 3.37 11.88
CA SER A 536 -26.13 4.06 11.98
C SER A 536 -25.58 4.03 13.41
N GLU A 537 -24.26 3.87 13.50
CA GLU A 537 -23.50 4.02 14.75
C GLU A 537 -23.34 5.50 15.14
N ASP A 538 -23.54 6.42 14.18
CA ASP A 538 -23.57 7.87 14.43
C ASP A 538 -25.00 8.35 14.65
N GLU A 539 -25.30 8.89 15.85
CA GLU A 539 -26.60 9.45 16.21
C GLU A 539 -27.10 10.55 15.25
N LYS A 540 -26.17 11.29 14.61
CA LYS A 540 -26.51 12.36 13.67
C LYS A 540 -27.07 11.84 12.35
N GLU A 541 -26.84 10.58 12.04
CA GLU A 541 -27.28 9.97 10.78
C GLU A 541 -28.56 9.15 10.90
N LYS A 542 -29.18 9.06 12.07
CA LYS A 542 -30.35 8.19 12.30
C LYS A 542 -31.53 8.48 11.40
N ASP A 543 -31.69 9.71 10.93
CA ASP A 543 -32.74 10.09 9.99
C ASP A 543 -32.23 10.13 8.53
N THR A 544 -31.03 9.64 8.25
CA THR A 544 -30.41 9.65 6.92
C THR A 544 -30.58 8.29 6.24
N PHE A 545 -30.99 8.28 4.98
CA PHE A 545 -30.94 7.08 4.13
C PHE A 545 -30.07 7.38 2.92
N ILE A 546 -29.22 6.42 2.54
CA ILE A 546 -28.38 6.53 1.34
C ILE A 546 -28.85 5.48 0.35
N TYR A 547 -29.15 5.90 -0.89
CA TYR A 547 -29.55 5.02 -1.97
C TYR A 547 -28.56 5.11 -3.11
N LEU A 548 -27.94 3.98 -3.43
CA LEU A 548 -26.99 3.82 -4.51
C LEU A 548 -27.66 3.05 -5.65
N ALA A 549 -27.97 3.70 -6.77
CA ALA A 549 -28.52 3.09 -7.98
C ALA A 549 -27.42 2.93 -9.04
N VAL A 550 -27.10 1.72 -9.39
CA VAL A 550 -26.01 1.32 -10.29
C VAL A 550 -26.56 0.69 -11.55
N ASN A 551 -26.25 1.27 -12.69
CA ASN A 551 -26.59 0.72 -14.01
C ASN A 551 -25.35 0.54 -14.88
N MET A 552 -24.80 -0.66 -14.98
CA MET A 552 -23.70 -0.99 -15.90
C MET A 552 -24.22 -1.54 -17.25
N HIS A 553 -25.54 -1.63 -17.43
CA HIS A 553 -26.13 -1.98 -18.71
C HIS A 553 -25.98 -0.86 -19.76
N TRP A 554 -26.15 -1.18 -21.02
CA TRP A 554 -26.07 -0.24 -22.16
C TRP A 554 -27.40 0.40 -22.56
N ILE A 555 -28.44 0.24 -21.74
CA ILE A 555 -29.74 0.92 -21.83
C ILE A 555 -30.07 1.58 -20.49
N PRO A 556 -30.87 2.65 -20.47
CA PRO A 556 -31.38 3.24 -19.24
C PRO A 556 -32.30 2.29 -18.47
N HIS A 557 -32.29 2.39 -17.13
CA HIS A 557 -33.20 1.68 -16.23
C HIS A 557 -33.86 2.68 -15.24
N GLY A 558 -35.18 2.51 -15.02
CA GLY A 558 -35.90 3.21 -13.97
C GLY A 558 -35.81 2.43 -12.66
N PHE A 559 -35.32 3.03 -11.61
CA PHE A 559 -35.20 2.40 -10.29
C PHE A 559 -36.32 2.93 -9.38
N ALA A 560 -37.10 2.03 -8.83
CA ALA A 560 -38.12 2.37 -7.88
C ALA A 560 -37.51 2.79 -6.53
N LEU A 561 -37.94 3.92 -6.00
CA LEU A 561 -37.51 4.42 -4.71
C LEU A 561 -38.42 3.94 -3.60
N PRO A 562 -37.88 3.34 -2.53
CA PRO A 562 -38.65 2.96 -1.35
C PRO A 562 -39.33 4.19 -0.73
N LYS A 563 -40.54 3.97 -0.22
CA LYS A 563 -41.25 5.01 0.51
C LYS A 563 -40.48 5.36 1.79
N LEU A 564 -40.15 6.62 1.95
CA LEU A 564 -39.45 7.14 3.11
C LEU A 564 -40.37 7.35 4.32
N PRO A 565 -39.82 7.45 5.53
CA PRO A 565 -40.52 7.98 6.70
C PRO A 565 -41.12 9.36 6.43
N LYS A 566 -42.17 9.71 7.14
CA LYS A 566 -42.83 11.03 6.98
C LYS A 566 -41.82 12.16 7.18
N LYS A 567 -41.83 13.13 6.27
CA LYS A 567 -41.02 14.36 6.21
C LYS A 567 -39.68 14.21 5.48
N LEU A 568 -39.14 13.02 5.23
CA LEU A 568 -37.92 12.86 4.47
C LEU A 568 -38.20 12.87 2.96
N LYS A 569 -37.24 13.39 2.20
CA LYS A 569 -37.28 13.43 0.74
C LYS A 569 -35.94 12.98 0.14
N TRP A 570 -36.01 12.35 -1.04
CA TRP A 570 -34.82 11.97 -1.80
C TRP A 570 -34.19 13.20 -2.49
N HIS A 571 -32.89 13.34 -2.30
CA HIS A 571 -32.04 14.35 -2.96
C HIS A 571 -30.96 13.64 -3.75
N LEU A 572 -30.71 14.09 -4.99
CA LEU A 572 -29.61 13.61 -5.82
C LEU A 572 -28.29 14.21 -5.32
N VAL A 573 -27.31 13.35 -5.04
CA VAL A 573 -25.97 13.74 -4.59
C VAL A 573 -24.95 13.60 -5.72
N TYR A 574 -24.88 12.41 -6.34
CA TYR A 574 -24.00 12.14 -7.46
C TYR A 574 -24.76 11.60 -8.66
N ASP A 575 -24.30 12.00 -9.85
CA ASP A 575 -24.69 11.45 -11.14
C ASP A 575 -23.43 11.35 -12.00
N THR A 576 -22.89 10.13 -12.19
CA THR A 576 -21.62 9.93 -12.90
C THR A 576 -21.67 10.30 -14.39
N ASP A 577 -22.87 10.44 -14.96
CA ASP A 577 -23.08 10.94 -16.31
C ASP A 577 -22.93 12.48 -16.41
N LYS A 578 -23.05 13.17 -15.30
CA LYS A 578 -22.94 14.64 -15.28
C LYS A 578 -21.50 15.07 -15.05
N LYS A 579 -21.16 16.22 -15.62
CA LYS A 579 -19.84 16.84 -15.41
C LYS A 579 -19.69 17.52 -14.05
N VAL A 580 -20.72 17.53 -13.25
CA VAL A 580 -20.74 18.28 -11.99
C VAL A 580 -20.55 17.31 -10.83
N GLY A 581 -19.72 17.70 -9.87
CA GLY A 581 -19.48 16.97 -8.62
C GLY A 581 -20.72 16.91 -7.72
N ARG A 582 -20.50 16.72 -6.44
CA ARG A 582 -21.55 16.61 -5.40
C ARG A 582 -22.56 17.74 -5.48
N ARG A 583 -23.84 17.40 -5.52
CA ARG A 583 -24.99 18.31 -5.45
C ARG A 583 -26.00 17.72 -4.49
N GLU A 584 -26.78 18.57 -3.85
CA GLU A 584 -27.94 18.13 -3.06
C GLU A 584 -29.19 18.76 -3.66
N GLU A 585 -29.74 18.09 -4.67
CA GLU A 585 -30.90 18.58 -5.40
C GLU A 585 -32.10 17.67 -5.11
N GLU A 586 -33.20 18.23 -4.54
CA GLU A 586 -34.44 17.49 -4.28
C GLU A 586 -34.99 16.89 -5.57
N LEU A 587 -35.26 15.57 -5.57
CA LEU A 587 -35.86 14.91 -6.72
C LEU A 587 -37.30 15.38 -6.91
N LYS A 588 -37.67 15.68 -8.15
CA LYS A 588 -39.06 15.98 -8.52
C LYS A 588 -39.97 14.76 -8.41
N ASN A 589 -39.48 13.59 -8.81
CA ASN A 589 -40.14 12.31 -8.63
C ASN A 589 -39.52 11.57 -7.42
N GLN A 590 -40.31 11.39 -6.38
CA GLN A 590 -39.90 10.75 -5.12
C GLN A 590 -40.17 9.23 -5.12
N SER A 591 -40.69 8.67 -6.22
CA SER A 591 -41.04 7.24 -6.34
C SER A 591 -40.14 6.46 -7.29
N GLU A 592 -39.41 7.18 -8.16
CA GLU A 592 -38.56 6.57 -9.18
C GLU A 592 -37.40 7.49 -9.58
N VAL A 593 -36.24 6.90 -9.87
CA VAL A 593 -35.09 7.59 -10.47
C VAL A 593 -34.62 6.85 -11.72
N LEU A 594 -34.58 7.55 -12.86
CA LEU A 594 -34.01 7.02 -14.10
C LEU A 594 -32.47 7.08 -14.01
N VAL A 595 -31.79 5.96 -14.23
CA VAL A 595 -30.33 5.87 -14.32
C VAL A 595 -29.98 5.48 -15.76
N ILE A 596 -29.27 6.37 -16.44
CA ILE A 596 -28.91 6.14 -17.84
C ILE A 596 -27.85 5.02 -17.95
N GLU A 597 -27.54 4.64 -19.17
CA GLU A 597 -26.57 3.58 -19.46
C GLU A 597 -25.20 3.88 -18.85
N ARG A 598 -24.58 2.84 -18.26
CA ARG A 598 -23.23 2.86 -17.70
C ARG A 598 -23.00 4.00 -16.71
N SER A 599 -23.96 4.24 -15.81
CA SER A 599 -23.87 5.30 -14.81
C SER A 599 -24.34 4.88 -13.44
N ILE A 600 -24.00 5.69 -12.46
CA ILE A 600 -24.39 5.54 -11.06
C ILE A 600 -25.04 6.83 -10.60
N ARG A 601 -26.15 6.71 -9.86
CA ARG A 601 -26.74 7.79 -9.09
C ARG A 601 -26.73 7.48 -7.62
N VAL A 602 -26.30 8.45 -6.83
CA VAL A 602 -26.34 8.38 -5.36
C VAL A 602 -27.37 9.40 -4.88
N LEU A 603 -28.29 8.90 -4.06
CA LEU A 603 -29.31 9.74 -3.43
C LEU A 603 -29.13 9.70 -1.91
N ILE A 604 -29.52 10.78 -1.28
CA ILE A 604 -29.62 10.88 0.18
C ILE A 604 -31.03 11.31 0.54
N ALA A 605 -31.61 10.70 1.58
CA ALA A 605 -32.85 11.15 2.15
C ALA A 605 -32.60 11.94 3.43
N LYS A 606 -33.18 13.09 3.52
CA LYS A 606 -33.13 13.98 4.69
C LYS A 606 -34.33 14.88 4.81
#